data_d74d5271be84a6c977b4a71dba60a815
#
_entry.id   d74d5271be84a6c977b4a71dba60a815
#
_cell.length_a   1.000
_cell.length_b   1.000
_cell.length_c   1.000
_cell.angle_alpha   90.00
_cell.angle_beta   90.00
_cell.angle_gamma   90.00
#
_symmetry.space_group_name_H-M   'P 1'
#
loop_
_entity.id
_entity.type
_entity.pdbx_description
1 polymer ?
#
loop_
_entity_poly.entity_id
_entity_poly.type
_entity_poly.pdbx_seq_one_letter_code
_entity_poly.pdbx_strand_id
1 'polypeptide(L)'
;MSKKNDRAELLADRLGLPSDAVGSTKLSLCGRSRLLIENHRGIISYGENVTEIACGGAKLVVRGDGLRLAAMDKHDMLISGRILALEFEG
;
A
#
# COMPACT_ATOMS: atom_id res chain seq x y z
N MET A 1 -17.81 -2.91 -17.57
CA MET A 1 -17.40 -3.15 -16.23
C MET A 1 -16.32 -4.22 -16.11
N SER A 2 -15.47 -4.05 -15.19
CA SER A 2 -14.31 -4.92 -15.04
C SER A 2 -14.65 -6.20 -14.28
N LYS A 3 -14.34 -7.35 -14.86
CA LYS A 3 -14.46 -8.63 -14.16
C LYS A 3 -13.56 -8.68 -12.93
N LYS A 4 -12.51 -7.88 -12.94
CA LYS A 4 -11.56 -7.79 -11.85
C LYS A 4 -12.20 -7.27 -10.57
N ASN A 5 -13.07 -6.26 -10.69
CA ASN A 5 -13.77 -5.72 -9.52
C ASN A 5 -14.77 -6.72 -8.96
N ASP A 6 -15.47 -7.44 -9.83
CA ASP A 6 -16.42 -8.46 -9.40
C ASP A 6 -15.72 -9.56 -8.63
N ARG A 7 -14.53 -9.97 -9.08
CA ARG A 7 -13.75 -10.99 -8.39
C ARG A 7 -13.29 -10.51 -7.02
N ALA A 8 -12.86 -9.26 -6.93
CA ALA A 8 -12.40 -8.71 -5.66
C ALA A 8 -13.53 -8.67 -4.64
N GLU A 9 -14.73 -8.28 -5.07
CA GLU A 9 -15.89 -8.26 -4.19
C GLU A 9 -16.28 -9.65 -3.73
N LEU A 10 -16.26 -10.62 -4.64
CA LEU A 10 -16.58 -12.01 -4.29
C LEU A 10 -15.59 -12.57 -3.28
N LEU A 11 -14.31 -12.26 -3.45
CA LEU A 11 -13.28 -12.72 -2.51
C LEU A 11 -13.46 -12.06 -1.15
N ALA A 12 -13.78 -10.78 -1.13
CA ALA A 12 -14.01 -10.07 0.12
C ALA A 12 -15.18 -10.68 0.88
N ASP A 13 -16.26 -10.98 0.18
CA ASP A 13 -17.43 -11.61 0.79
C ASP A 13 -17.09 -12.98 1.37
N ARG A 14 -16.34 -13.78 0.64
CA ARG A 14 -15.95 -15.12 1.09
C ARG A 14 -15.05 -15.09 2.31
N LEU A 15 -14.20 -14.09 2.39
CA LEU A 15 -13.27 -13.95 3.49
C LEU A 15 -13.88 -13.22 4.69
N GLY A 16 -15.11 -12.75 4.54
CA GLY A 16 -15.79 -12.03 5.62
C GLY A 16 -15.23 -10.65 5.86
N LEU A 17 -14.62 -10.03 4.84
CA LEU A 17 -14.07 -8.70 4.96
C LEU A 17 -15.18 -7.64 4.96
N PRO A 18 -15.02 -6.56 5.73
CA PRO A 18 -16.00 -5.47 5.69
C PRO A 18 -16.08 -4.86 4.31
N SER A 19 -17.27 -4.40 3.93
CA SER A 19 -17.47 -3.79 2.62
C SER A 19 -16.62 -2.53 2.41
N ASP A 20 -16.32 -1.80 3.46
CA ASP A 20 -15.49 -0.61 3.37
C ASP A 20 -14.02 -0.93 3.16
N ALA A 21 -13.61 -2.19 3.34
CA ALA A 21 -12.24 -2.60 3.02
C ALA A 21 -11.93 -2.40 1.54
N VAL A 22 -12.93 -2.39 0.68
CA VAL A 22 -12.76 -2.16 -0.76
C VAL A 22 -12.21 -0.77 -1.03
N GLY A 23 -12.57 0.22 -0.21
CA GLY A 23 -12.09 1.59 -0.35
C GLY A 23 -10.85 1.90 0.48
N SER A 24 -10.27 0.92 1.15
CA SER A 24 -9.12 1.10 2.01
C SER A 24 -7.82 1.17 1.20
N THR A 25 -6.74 1.52 1.88
CA THR A 25 -5.42 1.53 1.27
C THR A 25 -5.08 0.11 0.79
N LYS A 26 -4.64 0.02 -0.44
CA LYS A 26 -4.31 -1.25 -1.07
C LYS A 26 -2.81 -1.30 -1.36
N LEU A 27 -2.18 -2.41 -1.01
CA LEU A 27 -0.77 -2.62 -1.23
C LEU A 27 -0.57 -3.72 -2.26
N SER A 28 0.33 -3.48 -3.20
CA SER A 28 0.69 -4.48 -4.20
C SER A 28 2.21 -4.52 -4.32
N LEU A 29 2.78 -5.69 -4.06
CA LEU A 29 4.21 -5.91 -4.19
C LEU A 29 4.52 -6.56 -5.52
N CYS A 30 5.54 -6.05 -6.19
CA CYS A 30 6.10 -6.69 -7.37
C CYS A 30 7.49 -7.16 -6.99
N GLY A 31 7.62 -8.44 -6.66
CA GLY A 31 8.84 -8.96 -6.10
C GLY A 31 9.16 -8.27 -4.79
N ARG A 32 10.42 -7.89 -4.61
CA ARG A 32 10.88 -7.12 -3.46
C ARG A 32 11.35 -5.73 -3.85
N SER A 33 11.08 -5.33 -5.08
CA SER A 33 11.67 -4.11 -5.63
C SER A 33 10.68 -2.99 -5.87
N ARG A 34 9.39 -3.27 -5.85
CA ARG A 34 8.37 -2.26 -6.08
C ARG A 34 7.16 -2.49 -5.20
N LEU A 35 6.68 -1.41 -4.61
CA LEU A 35 5.48 -1.42 -3.79
C LEU A 35 4.55 -0.33 -4.30
N LEU A 36 3.39 -0.74 -4.80
CA LEU A 36 2.34 0.20 -5.17
C LEU A 36 1.39 0.34 -4.00
N ILE A 37 1.17 1.57 -3.58
CA ILE A 37 0.27 1.89 -2.48
C ILE A 37 -0.87 2.72 -3.06
N GLU A 38 -2.06 2.15 -3.08
CA GLU A 38 -3.23 2.81 -3.61
C GLU A 38 -4.10 3.33 -2.49
N ASN A 39 -4.60 4.54 -2.67
CA ASN A 39 -5.48 5.20 -1.71
C ASN A 39 -4.78 5.50 -0.38
N HIS A 40 -3.57 6.02 -0.46
CA HIS A 40 -2.83 6.47 0.72
C HIS A 40 -3.39 7.79 1.23
N ARG A 41 -2.98 8.16 2.43
CA ARG A 41 -3.40 9.41 3.08
C ARG A 41 -2.24 10.40 3.25
N GLY A 42 -1.13 10.15 2.57
CA GLY A 42 0.04 11.02 2.59
C GLY A 42 1.28 10.35 3.16
N ILE A 43 2.40 11.01 2.98
CA ILE A 43 3.68 10.55 3.52
C ILE A 43 3.89 11.20 4.89
N ILE A 44 4.25 10.38 5.88
CA ILE A 44 4.59 10.88 7.21
C ILE A 44 6.07 11.21 7.27
N SER A 45 6.90 10.28 6.79
CA SER A 45 8.34 10.52 6.70
C SER A 45 8.91 9.68 5.55
N TYR A 46 9.98 10.19 4.96
CA TYR A 46 10.62 9.53 3.83
C TYR A 46 12.11 9.36 4.10
N GLY A 47 12.62 8.16 3.86
CA GLY A 47 14.03 7.87 3.99
C GLY A 47 14.41 6.65 3.18
N GLU A 48 15.70 6.47 2.94
CA GLU A 48 16.18 5.37 2.12
C GLU A 48 16.04 4.01 2.82
N ASN A 49 16.00 4.00 4.13
CA ASN A 49 15.89 2.77 4.90
C ASN A 49 14.52 2.59 5.53
N VAL A 50 13.81 3.67 5.81
CA VAL A 50 12.48 3.63 6.41
C VAL A 50 11.64 4.75 5.81
N THR A 51 10.49 4.39 5.31
CA THR A 51 9.49 5.36 4.83
C THR A 51 8.18 5.07 5.54
N GLU A 52 7.54 6.10 6.05
CA GLU A 52 6.28 5.96 6.76
C GLU A 52 5.16 6.66 6.00
N ILE A 53 4.07 5.96 5.83
CA ILE A 53 2.94 6.42 5.01
C ILE A 53 1.66 6.32 5.82
N ALA A 54 0.88 7.39 5.79
CA ALA A 54 -0.42 7.38 6.44
C ALA A 54 -1.41 6.58 5.60
N CYS A 55 -2.09 5.66 6.25
CA CYS A 55 -3.19 4.89 5.69
C CYS A 55 -4.41 5.14 6.56
N GLY A 56 -5.58 4.84 6.05
CA GLY A 56 -6.79 5.07 6.84
C GLY A 56 -6.75 4.28 8.16
N GLY A 57 -6.62 4.99 9.28
CA GLY A 57 -6.62 4.38 10.60
C GLY A 57 -5.32 3.74 11.06
N ALA A 58 -4.27 3.80 10.25
CA ALA A 58 -3.00 3.16 10.60
C ALA A 58 -1.86 3.87 9.89
N LYS A 59 -0.65 3.51 10.30
CA LYS A 59 0.57 3.97 9.64
C LYS A 59 1.26 2.75 9.04
N LEU A 60 1.66 2.85 7.78
CA LEU A 60 2.44 1.82 7.14
C LEU A 60 3.91 2.20 7.23
N VAL A 61 4.73 1.28 7.75
CA VAL A 61 6.17 1.46 7.82
C VAL A 61 6.80 0.54 6.79
N VAL A 62 7.51 1.11 5.83
CA VAL A 62 8.24 0.37 4.79
C VAL A 62 9.71 0.42 5.16
N ARG A 63 10.31 -0.74 5.38
CA ARG A 63 11.74 -0.85 5.70
C ARG A 63 12.49 -1.48 4.54
N GLY A 64 13.66 -0.98 4.25
CA GLY A 64 14.45 -1.52 3.15
C GLY A 64 15.78 -0.83 2.96
N ASP A 65 16.35 -1.01 1.78
CA ASP A 65 17.60 -0.40 1.37
C ASP A 65 17.40 0.37 0.07
N GLY A 66 17.88 1.60 0.04
CA GLY A 66 17.78 2.41 -1.15
C GLY A 66 16.35 2.67 -1.60
N LEU A 67 15.45 2.82 -0.64
CA LEU A 67 14.06 3.11 -0.95
C LEU A 67 13.93 4.45 -1.64
N ARG A 68 13.13 4.51 -2.69
CA ARG A 68 12.88 5.72 -3.45
C ARG A 68 11.41 5.85 -3.78
N LEU A 69 10.94 7.08 -3.75
CA LEU A 69 9.59 7.40 -4.21
C LEU A 69 9.66 7.54 -5.73
N ALA A 70 9.27 6.49 -6.44
CA ALA A 70 9.39 6.45 -7.89
C ALA A 70 8.29 7.25 -8.58
N ALA A 71 7.11 7.28 -7.99
CA ALA A 71 5.99 8.05 -8.51
C ALA A 71 5.01 8.31 -7.38
N MET A 72 4.29 9.40 -7.48
CA MET A 72 3.28 9.74 -6.48
C MET A 72 2.27 10.70 -7.08
N ASP A 73 1.01 10.44 -6.81
CA ASP A 73 -0.04 11.42 -7.04
C ASP A 73 -0.88 11.53 -5.78
N LYS A 74 -2.03 12.17 -5.89
CA LYS A 74 -2.89 12.45 -4.75
C LYS A 74 -3.40 11.18 -4.05
N HIS A 75 -3.55 10.11 -4.80
CA HIS A 75 -4.17 8.88 -4.28
C HIS A 75 -3.21 7.71 -4.19
N ASP A 76 -2.23 7.65 -5.08
CA ASP A 76 -1.38 6.49 -5.23
C ASP A 76 0.10 6.87 -5.17
N MET A 77 0.94 5.92 -4.75
CA MET A 77 2.38 6.11 -4.79
C MET A 77 3.06 4.81 -5.12
N LEU A 78 4.22 4.92 -5.74
CA LEU A 78 5.06 3.78 -6.07
C LEU A 78 6.41 3.96 -5.40
N ILE A 79 6.76 3.01 -4.54
CA ILE A 79 8.05 2.98 -3.89
C ILE A 79 8.89 1.91 -4.57
N SER A 80 10.11 2.25 -4.93
CA SER A 80 11.06 1.31 -5.47
C SER A 80 12.28 1.21 -4.56
N GLY A 81 13.08 0.17 -4.75
CA GLY A 81 14.23 -0.11 -3.94
C GLY A 81 14.13 -1.52 -3.40
N ARG A 82 15.02 -1.88 -2.50
CA ARG A 82 14.99 -3.20 -1.89
C ARG A 82 14.08 -3.16 -0.67
N ILE A 83 12.94 -3.81 -0.77
CA ILE A 83 11.96 -3.81 0.31
C ILE A 83 12.20 -5.02 1.20
N LEU A 84 12.41 -4.78 2.49
CA LEU A 84 12.74 -5.84 3.44
C LEU A 84 11.58 -6.17 4.37
N ALA A 85 10.76 -5.18 4.73
CA ALA A 85 9.66 -5.41 5.65
C ALA A 85 8.57 -4.37 5.45
N LEU A 86 7.35 -4.79 5.73
CA LEU A 86 6.18 -3.91 5.77
C LEU A 86 5.51 -4.13 7.13
N GLU A 87 5.22 -3.05 7.83
CA GLU A 87 4.61 -3.12 9.16
C GLU A 87 3.49 -2.10 9.27
N PHE A 88 2.45 -2.46 9.98
CA PHE A 88 1.39 -1.52 10.31
C PHE A 88 1.50 -1.13 11.78
N GLU A 89 1.32 0.16 12.04
CA GLU A 89 1.29 0.71 13.39
C GLU A 89 0.05 1.59 13.52
N GLY A 90 -0.58 1.52 14.66
CA GLY A 90 -1.73 2.38 14.89
C GLY A 90 -2.88 1.75 15.63
#